data_02a526f7353af108530b404c773998ae
#
_entry.id   02a526f7353af108530b404c773998ae
#
_cell.length_a   1.000
_cell.length_b   1.000
_cell.length_c   1.000
_cell.angle_alpha   90.00
_cell.angle_beta   90.00
_cell.angle_gamma   90.00
#
_symmetry.space_group_name_H-M   'P 1'
#
loop_
_entity.id
_entity.type
_entity.pdbx_description
1 polymer ?
#
loop_
_entity_poly.entity_id
_entity_poly.type
_entity_poly.pdbx_seq_one_letter_code
_entity_poly.pdbx_strand_id
1 'polypeptide(L)'
;LQANAQLITSQKLEAKTDNNLPDPTLSYAHLWGAKDKNETIGELVVSQSFDFPSLYATRNKLNRLKAGAFDSQADVFRQEKLLLAKEVCLDIIMLRQQKHILEERLRNAEELAKMYAKRLQTGDANALETNKINLELLNVKTETSLNETALRNKLQELNTLNGNIPVVFEENTYPATPFPADYQILKSEVLSADRTLMAFNNESLVARKQIAVNKSQWLPKLELGYRRNTETGTPFNGVVVGFSFPLFENRNKVKIAKAQALNIDLQKDNATLQVESELAQV
;
A
#
# COMPACT_ATOMS: atom_id res chain seq x y z
N LEU A 1 -5.30 -8.77 -2.35
CA LEU A 1 -4.12 -9.19 -1.57
C LEU A 1 -3.01 -9.74 -2.48
N GLN A 2 -3.29 -10.67 -3.41
CA GLN A 2 -2.28 -11.25 -4.32
C GLN A 2 -1.58 -10.18 -5.18
N ALA A 3 -2.32 -9.25 -5.80
CA ALA A 3 -1.73 -8.16 -6.58
C ALA A 3 -0.80 -7.28 -5.73
N ASN A 4 -1.19 -6.97 -4.49
CA ASN A 4 -0.34 -6.21 -3.57
C ASN A 4 0.93 -6.98 -3.19
N ALA A 5 0.86 -8.29 -2.97
CA ALA A 5 2.03 -9.12 -2.69
C ALA A 5 3.04 -9.11 -3.85
N GLN A 6 2.55 -9.13 -5.10
CA GLN A 6 3.42 -9.01 -6.29
C GLN A 6 4.02 -7.61 -6.42
N LEU A 7 3.26 -6.56 -6.12
CA LEU A 7 3.77 -5.19 -6.08
C LEU A 7 4.92 -5.04 -5.06
N ILE A 8 4.72 -5.54 -3.84
CA ILE A 8 5.75 -5.54 -2.80
C ILE A 8 7.00 -6.32 -3.24
N THR A 9 6.81 -7.46 -3.90
CA THR A 9 7.93 -8.25 -4.45
C THR A 9 8.71 -7.46 -5.50
N SER A 10 8.02 -6.77 -6.41
CA SER A 10 8.63 -5.88 -7.41
C SER A 10 9.42 -4.76 -6.77
N GLN A 11 8.84 -4.05 -5.80
CA GLN A 11 9.50 -2.95 -5.08
C GLN A 11 10.76 -3.41 -4.32
N LYS A 12 10.72 -4.61 -3.73
CA LYS A 12 11.90 -5.20 -3.07
C LYS A 12 13.02 -5.55 -4.05
N LEU A 13 12.67 -6.01 -5.26
CA LEU A 13 13.65 -6.27 -6.31
C LEU A 13 14.22 -4.95 -6.86
N GLU A 14 13.37 -3.97 -7.12
CA GLU A 14 13.77 -2.63 -7.55
C GLU A 14 14.74 -1.98 -6.55
N ALA A 15 14.43 -2.03 -5.26
CA ALA A 15 15.32 -1.50 -4.23
C ALA A 15 16.73 -2.14 -4.25
N LYS A 16 16.86 -3.39 -4.70
CA LYS A 16 18.17 -4.04 -4.83
C LYS A 16 18.97 -3.52 -6.02
N THR A 17 18.32 -3.06 -7.09
CA THR A 17 19.00 -2.57 -8.31
C THR A 17 19.83 -1.33 -8.04
N ASP A 18 19.46 -0.50 -7.05
CA ASP A 18 20.21 0.68 -6.63
C ASP A 18 21.64 0.36 -6.13
N ASN A 19 21.94 -0.91 -5.87
CA ASN A 19 23.24 -1.36 -5.36
C ASN A 19 24.02 -2.21 -6.36
N ASN A 20 23.59 -2.27 -7.61
CA ASN A 20 24.30 -2.95 -8.67
C ASN A 20 25.58 -2.18 -9.04
N LEU A 21 26.56 -2.91 -9.53
CA LEU A 21 27.74 -2.29 -10.15
C LEU A 21 27.31 -1.60 -11.43
N PRO A 22 27.89 -0.43 -11.74
CA PRO A 22 27.74 0.17 -13.08
C PRO A 22 28.25 -0.80 -14.15
N ASP A 23 27.71 -0.69 -15.35
CA ASP A 23 28.16 -1.51 -16.47
C ASP A 23 29.60 -1.15 -16.88
N PRO A 24 30.41 -2.13 -17.35
CA PRO A 24 31.73 -1.87 -17.92
C PRO A 24 31.59 -1.06 -19.23
N THR A 25 32.49 -0.13 -19.43
CA THR A 25 32.56 0.65 -20.66
C THR A 25 33.63 0.12 -21.58
N LEU A 26 33.31 -0.03 -22.87
CA LEU A 26 34.24 -0.35 -23.94
C LEU A 26 34.24 0.81 -24.93
N SER A 27 35.37 1.46 -25.11
CA SER A 27 35.53 2.51 -26.10
C SER A 27 36.66 2.18 -27.05
N TYR A 28 36.46 2.51 -28.32
CA TYR A 28 37.48 2.45 -29.34
C TYR A 28 37.52 3.78 -30.06
N ALA A 29 38.70 4.40 -30.08
CA ALA A 29 38.97 5.59 -30.85
C ALA A 29 39.94 5.27 -31.99
N HIS A 30 39.65 5.78 -33.20
CA HIS A 30 40.54 5.75 -34.34
C HIS A 30 40.91 7.18 -34.67
N LEU A 31 42.21 7.50 -34.55
CA LEU A 31 42.73 8.83 -34.74
C LEU A 31 43.60 8.86 -36.01
N TRP A 32 43.46 9.92 -36.80
CA TRP A 32 44.24 10.16 -38.02
C TRP A 32 45.21 11.32 -37.76
N GLY A 33 46.43 11.19 -38.28
CA GLY A 33 47.42 12.26 -38.21
C GLY A 33 46.93 13.50 -38.96
N ALA A 34 47.17 14.69 -38.38
CA ALA A 34 46.71 15.95 -38.98
C ALA A 34 47.47 16.32 -40.25
N LYS A 35 48.74 15.88 -40.39
CA LYS A 35 49.63 16.17 -41.55
C LYS A 35 49.82 14.97 -42.48
N ASP A 36 49.82 13.76 -41.91
CA ASP A 36 49.91 12.53 -42.69
C ASP A 36 48.74 11.61 -42.32
N LYS A 37 47.83 11.39 -43.26
CA LYS A 37 46.61 10.52 -43.08
C LYS A 37 46.98 9.05 -43.00
N ASN A 38 48.23 8.67 -43.30
CA ASN A 38 48.70 7.27 -43.18
C ASN A 38 49.16 6.96 -41.73
N GLU A 39 49.39 8.00 -40.90
CA GLU A 39 49.62 7.79 -39.47
C GLU A 39 48.29 7.64 -38.76
N THR A 40 47.96 6.42 -38.34
CA THR A 40 46.74 6.11 -37.61
C THR A 40 47.07 5.50 -36.25
N ILE A 41 46.32 5.95 -35.22
CA ILE A 41 46.41 5.41 -33.88
C ILE A 41 45.04 4.84 -33.52
N GLY A 42 45.00 3.53 -33.22
CA GLY A 42 43.86 2.88 -32.61
C GLY A 42 44.00 2.85 -31.09
N GLU A 43 42.99 3.30 -30.38
CA GLU A 43 42.95 3.24 -28.93
C GLU A 43 41.75 2.43 -28.46
N LEU A 44 41.98 1.34 -27.77
CA LEU A 44 40.96 0.51 -27.12
C LEU A 44 41.07 0.69 -25.63
N VAL A 45 39.96 1.09 -24.99
CA VAL A 45 39.87 1.21 -23.54
C VAL A 45 38.70 0.38 -23.04
N VAL A 46 38.96 -0.49 -22.07
CA VAL A 46 37.92 -1.20 -21.30
C VAL A 46 38.04 -0.71 -19.87
N SER A 47 37.02 -0.12 -19.33
CA SER A 47 37.03 0.36 -17.95
C SER A 47 35.76 0.00 -17.17
N GLN A 48 35.93 -0.13 -15.86
CA GLN A 48 34.87 -0.40 -14.90
C GLN A 48 34.94 0.63 -13.79
N SER A 49 33.84 1.35 -13.57
CA SER A 49 33.73 2.27 -12.43
C SER A 49 33.15 1.56 -11.20
N PHE A 50 33.59 1.99 -10.03
CA PHE A 50 33.14 1.51 -8.74
C PHE A 50 32.84 2.69 -7.84
N ASP A 51 31.71 2.65 -7.16
CA ASP A 51 31.49 3.53 -6.01
C ASP A 51 32.40 3.12 -4.85
N PHE A 52 32.62 4.01 -3.90
CA PHE A 52 33.45 3.70 -2.74
C PHE A 52 32.84 2.53 -1.95
N PRO A 53 33.60 1.53 -1.47
CA PRO A 53 33.09 0.30 -0.86
C PRO A 53 32.09 0.52 0.28
N SER A 54 32.29 1.58 1.09
CA SER A 54 31.37 1.92 2.19
C SER A 54 29.97 2.34 1.69
N LEU A 55 29.86 2.86 0.45
CA LEU A 55 28.59 3.23 -0.14
C LEU A 55 27.73 1.99 -0.45
N TYR A 56 28.33 0.93 -1.03
CA TYR A 56 27.65 -0.35 -1.26
C TYR A 56 27.15 -0.95 0.05
N ALA A 57 27.96 -0.94 1.11
CA ALA A 57 27.57 -1.43 2.43
C ALA A 57 26.40 -0.63 3.03
N THR A 58 26.40 0.70 2.83
CA THR A 58 25.37 1.59 3.34
C THR A 58 24.07 1.45 2.55
N ARG A 59 24.13 1.31 1.21
CA ARG A 59 22.99 1.01 0.34
C ARG A 59 22.39 -0.36 0.67
N ASN A 60 23.19 -1.38 0.92
CA ASN A 60 22.68 -2.70 1.31
C ASN A 60 21.88 -2.64 2.62
N LYS A 61 22.36 -1.86 3.61
CA LYS A 61 21.60 -1.63 4.85
C LYS A 61 20.30 -0.86 4.59
N LEU A 62 20.33 0.15 3.71
CA LEU A 62 19.13 0.87 3.29
C LEU A 62 18.12 -0.06 2.62
N ASN A 63 18.57 -0.92 1.70
CA ASN A 63 17.69 -1.83 0.97
C ASN A 63 17.01 -2.85 1.90
N ARG A 64 17.69 -3.29 2.95
CA ARG A 64 17.07 -4.13 3.99
C ARG A 64 15.98 -3.38 4.77
N LEU A 65 16.21 -2.11 5.10
CA LEU A 65 15.22 -1.28 5.77
C LEU A 65 14.02 -0.97 4.84
N LYS A 66 14.28 -0.67 3.56
CA LYS A 66 13.22 -0.51 2.54
C LYS A 66 12.36 -1.77 2.43
N ALA A 67 12.99 -2.97 2.40
CA ALA A 67 12.25 -4.22 2.36
C ALA A 67 11.33 -4.39 3.57
N GLY A 68 11.80 -4.06 4.78
CA GLY A 68 10.97 -4.07 5.98
C GLY A 68 9.84 -3.04 5.96
N ALA A 69 10.09 -1.83 5.41
CA ALA A 69 9.05 -0.82 5.24
C ALA A 69 7.97 -1.28 4.25
N PHE A 70 8.34 -1.91 3.14
CA PHE A 70 7.37 -2.50 2.19
C PHE A 70 6.53 -3.62 2.82
N ASP A 71 7.14 -4.46 3.68
CA ASP A 71 6.38 -5.46 4.42
C ASP A 71 5.36 -4.81 5.36
N SER A 72 5.75 -3.74 6.06
CA SER A 72 4.81 -3.00 6.93
C SER A 72 3.68 -2.35 6.14
N GLN A 73 3.94 -1.80 4.95
CA GLN A 73 2.90 -1.28 4.06
C GLN A 73 1.94 -2.38 3.59
N ALA A 74 2.46 -3.59 3.30
CA ALA A 74 1.62 -4.75 2.99
C ALA A 74 0.72 -5.15 4.17
N ASP A 75 1.24 -5.07 5.40
CA ASP A 75 0.47 -5.35 6.61
C ASP A 75 -0.65 -4.32 6.83
N VAL A 76 -0.39 -3.02 6.61
CA VAL A 76 -1.42 -1.97 6.64
C VAL A 76 -2.52 -2.27 5.62
N PHE A 77 -2.15 -2.51 4.36
CA PHE A 77 -3.11 -2.84 3.31
C PHE A 77 -3.94 -4.09 3.64
N ARG A 78 -3.30 -5.11 4.21
CA ARG A 78 -4.01 -6.32 4.66
C ARG A 78 -5.00 -6.01 5.77
N GLN A 79 -4.61 -5.21 6.76
CA GLN A 79 -5.47 -4.82 7.87
C GLN A 79 -6.69 -4.04 7.38
N GLU A 80 -6.51 -3.08 6.48
CA GLU A 80 -7.62 -2.34 5.86
C GLU A 80 -8.62 -3.26 5.14
N LYS A 81 -8.13 -4.23 4.38
CA LYS A 81 -9.01 -5.20 3.69
C LYS A 81 -9.74 -6.14 4.64
N LEU A 82 -9.10 -6.53 5.74
CA LEU A 82 -9.74 -7.33 6.79
C LEU A 82 -10.79 -6.52 7.57
N LEU A 83 -10.53 -5.23 7.83
CA LEU A 83 -11.49 -4.33 8.46
C LEU A 83 -12.74 -4.19 7.58
N LEU A 84 -12.55 -3.86 6.31
CA LEU A 84 -13.65 -3.78 5.34
C LEU A 84 -14.47 -5.08 5.27
N ALA A 85 -13.81 -6.24 5.27
CA ALA A 85 -14.52 -7.52 5.28
C ALA A 85 -15.32 -7.72 6.57
N LYS A 86 -14.79 -7.32 7.73
CA LYS A 86 -15.53 -7.37 9.00
C LYS A 86 -16.76 -6.46 9.00
N GLU A 87 -16.63 -5.23 8.49
CA GLU A 87 -17.72 -4.28 8.35
C GLU A 87 -18.83 -4.86 7.48
N VAL A 88 -18.51 -5.43 6.32
CA VAL A 88 -19.48 -6.11 5.44
C VAL A 88 -20.15 -7.28 6.15
N CYS A 89 -19.42 -8.07 6.94
CA CYS A 89 -20.02 -9.15 7.73
C CYS A 89 -20.98 -8.62 8.79
N LEU A 90 -20.67 -7.54 9.47
CA LEU A 90 -21.55 -6.90 10.46
C LEU A 90 -22.83 -6.35 9.81
N ASP A 91 -22.70 -5.72 8.63
CA ASP A 91 -23.83 -5.26 7.82
C ASP A 91 -24.76 -6.43 7.41
N ILE A 92 -24.20 -7.58 7.01
CA ILE A 92 -24.96 -8.77 6.67
C ILE A 92 -25.76 -9.26 7.88
N ILE A 93 -25.15 -9.31 9.07
CA ILE A 93 -25.85 -9.68 10.32
C ILE A 93 -27.01 -8.72 10.58
N MET A 94 -26.77 -7.41 10.50
CA MET A 94 -27.82 -6.40 10.68
C MET A 94 -28.97 -6.59 9.70
N LEU A 95 -28.69 -6.74 8.42
CA LEU A 95 -29.69 -6.91 7.37
C LEU A 95 -30.51 -8.21 7.55
N ARG A 96 -29.91 -9.29 8.05
CA ARG A 96 -30.62 -10.53 8.37
C ARG A 96 -31.57 -10.36 9.56
N GLN A 97 -31.12 -9.65 10.60
CA GLN A 97 -31.98 -9.35 11.74
C GLN A 97 -33.16 -8.46 11.31
N GLN A 98 -32.88 -7.42 10.50
CA GLN A 98 -33.94 -6.59 9.91
C GLN A 98 -34.90 -7.39 9.04
N LYS A 99 -34.41 -8.32 8.23
CA LYS A 99 -35.23 -9.20 7.40
C LYS A 99 -36.24 -9.97 8.24
N HIS A 100 -35.80 -10.56 9.35
CA HIS A 100 -36.70 -11.31 10.25
C HIS A 100 -37.81 -10.41 10.77
N ILE A 101 -37.52 -9.19 11.22
CA ILE A 101 -38.56 -8.25 11.71
C ILE A 101 -39.48 -7.81 10.58
N LEU A 102 -38.94 -7.54 9.38
CA LEU A 102 -39.74 -7.12 8.22
C LEU A 102 -40.67 -8.26 7.73
N GLU A 103 -40.23 -9.50 7.77
CA GLU A 103 -41.06 -10.66 7.43
C GLU A 103 -42.25 -10.84 8.41
N GLU A 104 -42.06 -10.56 9.70
CA GLU A 104 -43.14 -10.54 10.67
C GLU A 104 -44.14 -9.39 10.44
N ARG A 105 -43.58 -8.16 10.22
CA ARG A 105 -44.41 -7.00 9.89
C ARG A 105 -45.20 -7.22 8.59
N LEU A 106 -44.60 -7.85 7.59
CA LEU A 106 -45.25 -8.13 6.32
C LEU A 106 -46.43 -9.10 6.49
N ARG A 107 -46.23 -10.20 7.23
CA ARG A 107 -47.32 -11.14 7.57
C ARG A 107 -48.50 -10.45 8.25
N ASN A 108 -48.21 -9.65 9.29
CA ASN A 108 -49.20 -8.91 10.04
C ASN A 108 -49.95 -7.90 9.15
N ALA A 109 -49.25 -7.17 8.27
CA ALA A 109 -49.84 -6.22 7.34
C ALA A 109 -50.70 -6.92 6.28
N GLU A 110 -50.32 -8.09 5.80
CA GLU A 110 -51.09 -8.91 4.85
C GLU A 110 -52.38 -9.45 5.49
N GLU A 111 -52.32 -9.93 6.73
CA GLU A 111 -53.48 -10.40 7.47
C GLU A 111 -54.46 -9.25 7.74
N LEU A 112 -53.92 -8.07 8.15
CA LEU A 112 -54.75 -6.90 8.40
C LEU A 112 -55.43 -6.41 7.12
N ALA A 113 -54.73 -6.37 5.98
CA ALA A 113 -55.30 -6.00 4.70
C ALA A 113 -56.41 -6.95 4.25
N LYS A 114 -56.24 -8.27 4.43
CA LYS A 114 -57.28 -9.27 4.17
C LYS A 114 -58.50 -9.07 5.04
N MET A 115 -58.32 -8.77 6.34
CA MET A 115 -59.38 -8.51 7.28
C MET A 115 -60.20 -7.26 6.88
N TYR A 116 -59.52 -6.15 6.56
CA TYR A 116 -60.20 -4.90 6.16
C TYR A 116 -60.88 -5.02 4.80
N ALA A 117 -60.32 -5.75 3.85
CA ALA A 117 -60.98 -6.04 2.58
C ALA A 117 -62.31 -6.79 2.78
N LYS A 118 -62.36 -7.79 3.71
CA LYS A 118 -63.61 -8.48 4.07
C LYS A 118 -64.61 -7.58 4.77
N ARG A 119 -64.15 -6.73 5.72
CA ARG A 119 -65.03 -5.78 6.44
C ARG A 119 -65.60 -4.71 5.50
N LEU A 120 -64.85 -4.27 4.49
CA LEU A 120 -65.37 -3.38 3.47
C LEU A 120 -66.52 -4.02 2.67
N GLN A 121 -66.40 -5.33 2.34
CA GLN A 121 -67.44 -6.08 1.64
C GLN A 121 -68.73 -6.24 2.48
N THR A 122 -68.57 -6.37 3.80
CA THR A 122 -69.72 -6.51 4.75
C THR A 122 -70.30 -5.16 5.20
N GLY A 123 -69.65 -4.02 4.80
CA GLY A 123 -70.07 -2.70 5.21
C GLY A 123 -69.56 -2.24 6.59
N ASP A 124 -68.71 -3.04 7.24
CA ASP A 124 -68.14 -2.79 8.57
C ASP A 124 -66.88 -1.94 8.58
N ALA A 125 -66.35 -1.59 7.41
CA ALA A 125 -65.26 -0.65 7.23
C ALA A 125 -65.50 0.25 6.05
N ASN A 126 -64.92 1.45 6.05
CA ASN A 126 -65.00 2.37 4.94
C ASN A 126 -63.79 2.27 4.00
N ALA A 127 -63.93 2.82 2.78
CA ALA A 127 -62.87 2.82 1.76
C ALA A 127 -61.59 3.52 2.20
N LEU A 128 -61.70 4.60 3.01
CA LEU A 128 -60.52 5.35 3.49
C LEU A 128 -59.69 4.51 4.45
N GLU A 129 -60.31 3.80 5.36
CA GLU A 129 -59.61 2.90 6.29
C GLU A 129 -58.90 1.77 5.54
N THR A 130 -59.61 1.13 4.60
CA THR A 130 -59.04 0.06 3.77
C THR A 130 -57.83 0.55 2.94
N ASN A 131 -57.94 1.76 2.37
CA ASN A 131 -56.84 2.35 1.59
C ASN A 131 -55.63 2.67 2.47
N LYS A 132 -55.80 3.14 3.71
CA LYS A 132 -54.70 3.34 4.66
C LYS A 132 -53.94 2.05 4.95
N ILE A 133 -54.69 0.96 5.19
CA ILE A 133 -54.08 -0.36 5.45
C ILE A 133 -53.35 -0.88 4.21
N ASN A 134 -53.91 -0.72 3.02
CA ASN A 134 -53.26 -1.12 1.78
C ASN A 134 -51.98 -0.29 1.51
N LEU A 135 -51.99 1.00 1.87
CA LEU A 135 -50.78 1.84 1.77
C LEU A 135 -49.67 1.35 2.72
N GLU A 136 -50.01 1.02 3.98
CA GLU A 136 -49.07 0.44 4.93
C GLU A 136 -48.51 -0.89 4.44
N LEU A 137 -49.34 -1.78 3.91
CA LEU A 137 -48.89 -3.03 3.29
C LEU A 137 -47.91 -2.79 2.15
N LEU A 138 -48.18 -1.80 1.29
CA LEU A 138 -47.29 -1.43 0.21
C LEU A 138 -45.92 -0.91 0.73
N ASN A 139 -45.95 -0.09 1.78
CA ASN A 139 -44.74 0.42 2.43
C ASN A 139 -43.89 -0.75 2.98
N VAL A 140 -44.48 -1.67 3.73
CA VAL A 140 -43.77 -2.81 4.31
C VAL A 140 -43.22 -3.73 3.20
N LYS A 141 -43.96 -3.96 2.12
CA LYS A 141 -43.47 -4.72 0.96
C LYS A 141 -42.26 -4.06 0.32
N THR A 142 -42.27 -2.75 0.20
CA THR A 142 -41.15 -1.98 -0.36
C THR A 142 -39.94 -2.08 0.55
N GLU A 143 -40.07 -1.87 1.88
CA GLU A 143 -39.00 -2.00 2.85
C GLU A 143 -38.36 -3.41 2.81
N THR A 144 -39.21 -4.47 2.75
CA THR A 144 -38.74 -5.86 2.65
C THR A 144 -37.93 -6.09 1.38
N SER A 145 -38.40 -5.60 0.22
CA SER A 145 -37.69 -5.74 -1.05
C SER A 145 -36.36 -4.98 -1.07
N LEU A 146 -36.33 -3.78 -0.47
CA LEU A 146 -35.09 -2.99 -0.33
C LEU A 146 -34.06 -3.71 0.57
N ASN A 147 -34.52 -4.26 1.70
CA ASN A 147 -33.66 -5.01 2.61
C ASN A 147 -33.09 -6.28 1.94
N GLU A 148 -33.91 -7.03 1.21
CA GLU A 148 -33.43 -8.20 0.46
C GLU A 148 -32.41 -7.85 -0.63
N THR A 149 -32.60 -6.70 -1.28
CA THR A 149 -31.66 -6.22 -2.29
C THR A 149 -30.36 -5.80 -1.64
N ALA A 150 -30.41 -5.07 -0.51
CA ALA A 150 -29.22 -4.68 0.26
C ALA A 150 -28.43 -5.90 0.75
N LEU A 151 -29.13 -6.92 1.27
CA LEU A 151 -28.50 -8.17 1.71
C LEU A 151 -27.78 -8.90 0.56
N ARG A 152 -28.41 -9.01 -0.60
CA ARG A 152 -27.76 -9.60 -1.80
C ARG A 152 -26.52 -8.81 -2.22
N ASN A 153 -26.61 -7.48 -2.20
CA ASN A 153 -25.48 -6.63 -2.56
C ASN A 153 -24.30 -6.82 -1.58
N LYS A 154 -24.56 -6.89 -0.27
CA LYS A 154 -23.53 -7.12 0.74
C LYS A 154 -22.90 -8.52 0.65
N LEU A 155 -23.67 -9.55 0.35
CA LEU A 155 -23.13 -10.88 0.08
C LEU A 155 -22.26 -10.90 -1.19
N GLN A 156 -22.65 -10.18 -2.24
CA GLN A 156 -21.83 -10.02 -3.45
C GLN A 156 -20.55 -9.25 -3.16
N GLU A 157 -20.60 -8.20 -2.34
CA GLU A 157 -19.44 -7.45 -1.90
C GLU A 157 -18.45 -8.34 -1.14
N LEU A 158 -18.94 -9.18 -0.22
CA LEU A 158 -18.11 -10.16 0.50
C LEU A 158 -17.44 -11.17 -0.45
N ASN A 159 -18.18 -11.68 -1.44
CA ASN A 159 -17.60 -12.56 -2.46
C ASN A 159 -16.52 -11.86 -3.29
N THR A 160 -16.75 -10.59 -3.65
CA THR A 160 -15.76 -9.79 -4.40
C THR A 160 -14.47 -9.59 -3.60
N LEU A 161 -14.58 -9.33 -2.30
CA LEU A 161 -13.41 -9.24 -1.40
C LEU A 161 -12.64 -10.55 -1.32
N ASN A 162 -13.31 -11.70 -1.51
CA ASN A 162 -12.68 -13.02 -1.57
C ASN A 162 -12.27 -13.44 -2.99
N GLY A 163 -12.16 -12.50 -3.93
CA GLY A 163 -11.75 -12.81 -5.32
C GLY A 163 -12.85 -13.52 -6.13
N ASN A 164 -14.11 -13.21 -5.87
CA ASN A 164 -15.31 -13.83 -6.43
C ASN A 164 -15.48 -15.33 -6.13
N ILE A 165 -14.76 -15.82 -5.11
CA ILE A 165 -15.02 -17.17 -4.59
C ILE A 165 -16.15 -17.06 -3.58
N PRO A 166 -17.24 -17.82 -3.73
CA PRO A 166 -18.38 -17.77 -2.82
C PRO A 166 -17.96 -18.03 -1.36
N VAL A 167 -18.40 -17.16 -0.47
CA VAL A 167 -18.18 -17.28 0.97
C VAL A 167 -19.50 -17.71 1.62
N VAL A 168 -19.47 -18.82 2.32
CA VAL A 168 -20.61 -19.23 3.18
C VAL A 168 -20.45 -18.48 4.51
N PHE A 169 -21.33 -17.52 4.73
CA PHE A 169 -21.38 -16.75 5.97
C PHE A 169 -22.78 -16.91 6.58
N GLU A 170 -22.89 -17.64 7.68
CA GLU A 170 -24.20 -18.05 8.28
C GLU A 170 -24.50 -17.33 9.60
N GLU A 171 -23.56 -16.55 10.12
CA GLU A 171 -23.72 -15.84 11.38
C GLU A 171 -24.91 -14.85 11.34
N ASN A 172 -25.72 -14.89 12.39
CA ASN A 172 -26.92 -14.04 12.54
C ASN A 172 -26.87 -13.17 13.81
N THR A 173 -25.82 -13.34 14.63
CA THR A 173 -25.63 -12.61 15.88
C THR A 173 -24.28 -11.90 15.89
N TYR A 174 -24.24 -10.74 16.50
CA TYR A 174 -22.98 -10.02 16.66
C TYR A 174 -22.05 -10.78 17.60
N PRO A 175 -20.74 -10.86 17.29
CA PRO A 175 -19.78 -11.47 18.19
C PRO A 175 -19.66 -10.65 19.48
N ALA A 176 -19.62 -11.34 20.62
CA ALA A 176 -19.32 -10.68 21.89
C ALA A 176 -17.84 -10.31 21.92
N THR A 177 -17.54 -9.02 21.95
CA THR A 177 -16.17 -8.53 22.04
C THR A 177 -15.92 -8.07 23.47
N PRO A 178 -14.95 -8.67 24.21
CA PRO A 178 -14.55 -8.17 25.51
C PRO A 178 -13.94 -6.78 25.34
N PHE A 179 -14.50 -5.79 26.01
CA PHE A 179 -13.97 -4.43 26.00
C PHE A 179 -13.08 -4.23 27.23
N PRO A 180 -11.82 -3.76 27.06
CA PRO A 180 -10.96 -3.47 28.21
C PRO A 180 -11.61 -2.40 29.11
N ALA A 181 -11.65 -2.65 30.39
CA ALA A 181 -12.27 -1.72 31.36
C ALA A 181 -11.42 -0.45 31.59
N ASP A 182 -10.12 -0.49 31.29
CA ASP A 182 -9.19 0.61 31.48
C ASP A 182 -8.77 1.22 30.14
N TYR A 183 -9.14 2.49 29.94
CA TYR A 183 -8.80 3.27 28.76
C TYR A 183 -7.28 3.38 28.51
N GLN A 184 -6.46 3.49 29.57
CA GLN A 184 -5.02 3.61 29.42
C GLN A 184 -4.38 2.32 28.91
N ILE A 185 -4.90 1.19 29.36
CA ILE A 185 -4.48 -0.13 28.86
C ILE A 185 -4.86 -0.25 27.39
N LEU A 186 -6.12 0.02 27.05
CA LEU A 186 -6.60 0.01 25.66
C LEU A 186 -5.75 0.91 24.77
N LYS A 187 -5.51 2.17 25.18
CA LYS A 187 -4.70 3.13 24.45
C LYS A 187 -3.29 2.60 24.19
N SER A 188 -2.64 2.05 25.20
CA SER A 188 -1.27 1.52 25.06
C SER A 188 -1.22 0.30 24.11
N GLU A 189 -2.20 -0.59 24.20
CA GLU A 189 -2.30 -1.76 23.33
C GLU A 189 -2.54 -1.35 21.86
N VAL A 190 -3.48 -0.45 21.60
CA VAL A 190 -3.78 0.04 20.25
C VAL A 190 -2.57 0.74 19.65
N LEU A 191 -1.95 1.69 20.35
CA LEU A 191 -0.78 2.42 19.83
C LEU A 191 0.41 1.49 19.57
N SER A 192 0.57 0.42 20.34
CA SER A 192 1.64 -0.55 20.13
C SER A 192 1.36 -1.53 18.98
N ALA A 193 0.09 -1.85 18.73
CA ALA A 193 -0.34 -2.83 17.73
C ALA A 193 -0.69 -2.20 16.37
N ASP A 194 -0.85 -0.87 16.31
CA ASP A 194 -1.27 -0.16 15.11
C ASP A 194 -0.26 -0.32 13.98
N ARG A 195 -0.71 -0.89 12.85
CA ARG A 195 0.14 -1.20 11.69
C ARG A 195 0.57 0.06 10.95
N THR A 196 -0.24 1.10 10.97
CA THR A 196 0.08 2.39 10.34
C THR A 196 1.23 3.07 11.07
N LEU A 197 1.17 3.10 12.41
CA LEU A 197 2.26 3.64 13.23
C LEU A 197 3.55 2.82 13.10
N MET A 198 3.44 1.49 12.99
CA MET A 198 4.59 0.62 12.70
C MET A 198 5.18 0.90 11.31
N ALA A 199 4.36 1.13 10.30
CA ALA A 199 4.82 1.49 8.95
C ALA A 199 5.58 2.83 8.97
N PHE A 200 5.04 3.88 9.61
CA PHE A 200 5.75 5.16 9.79
C PHE A 200 7.07 5.02 10.53
N ASN A 201 7.15 4.15 11.55
CA ASN A 201 8.42 3.86 12.24
C ASN A 201 9.47 3.29 11.28
N ASN A 202 9.09 2.33 10.43
CA ASN A 202 9.99 1.74 9.45
C ASN A 202 10.38 2.73 8.35
N GLU A 203 9.46 3.58 7.90
CA GLU A 203 9.75 4.65 6.95
C GLU A 203 10.71 5.70 7.52
N SER A 204 10.57 6.07 8.80
CA SER A 204 11.52 6.97 9.48
C SER A 204 12.93 6.36 9.52
N LEU A 205 13.05 5.05 9.79
CA LEU A 205 14.35 4.36 9.74
C LEU A 205 14.96 4.38 8.33
N VAL A 206 14.15 4.17 7.28
CA VAL A 206 14.56 4.27 5.88
C VAL A 206 15.07 5.69 5.57
N ALA A 207 14.30 6.72 5.93
CA ALA A 207 14.64 8.12 5.66
C ALA A 207 15.94 8.55 6.36
N ARG A 208 16.11 8.16 7.63
CA ARG A 208 17.37 8.41 8.37
C ARG A 208 18.55 7.69 7.72
N LYS A 209 18.36 6.46 7.21
CA LYS A 209 19.42 5.73 6.50
C LYS A 209 19.71 6.33 5.13
N GLN A 210 18.72 6.88 4.44
CA GLN A 210 18.91 7.62 3.19
C GLN A 210 19.85 8.83 3.35
N ILE A 211 19.76 9.54 4.49
CA ILE A 211 20.71 10.62 4.81
C ILE A 211 22.15 10.10 4.85
N ALA A 212 22.37 8.91 5.44
CA ALA A 212 23.71 8.31 5.50
C ALA A 212 24.21 7.90 4.10
N VAL A 213 23.33 7.35 3.25
CA VAL A 213 23.66 7.04 1.84
C VAL A 213 24.05 8.30 1.09
N ASN A 214 23.26 9.39 1.19
CA ASN A 214 23.53 10.64 0.50
C ASN A 214 24.83 11.32 0.98
N LYS A 215 25.20 11.13 2.26
CA LYS A 215 26.52 11.56 2.76
C LYS A 215 27.64 10.72 2.15
N SER A 216 27.47 9.40 2.06
CA SER A 216 28.48 8.51 1.49
C SER A 216 28.68 8.69 -0.01
N GLN A 217 27.71 9.26 -0.73
CA GLN A 217 27.84 9.62 -2.15
C GLN A 217 28.84 10.74 -2.44
N TRP A 218 29.33 11.44 -1.43
CA TRP A 218 30.42 12.44 -1.58
C TRP A 218 31.81 11.80 -1.65
N LEU A 219 31.92 10.49 -1.38
CA LEU A 219 33.18 9.79 -1.50
C LEU A 219 33.56 9.62 -2.98
N PRO A 220 34.87 9.56 -3.30
CA PRO A 220 35.33 9.42 -4.66
C PRO A 220 34.88 8.08 -5.27
N LYS A 221 34.62 8.09 -6.58
CA LYS A 221 34.43 6.87 -7.36
C LYS A 221 35.79 6.41 -7.88
N LEU A 222 36.04 5.14 -7.93
CA LEU A 222 37.24 4.51 -8.45
C LEU A 222 36.94 3.95 -9.86
N GLU A 223 37.84 4.16 -10.79
CA GLU A 223 37.80 3.55 -12.11
C GLU A 223 39.05 2.70 -12.32
N LEU A 224 38.87 1.49 -12.76
CA LEU A 224 39.92 0.56 -13.14
C LEU A 224 39.68 0.13 -14.59
N GLY A 225 40.76 0.13 -15.37
CA GLY A 225 40.63 -0.22 -16.77
C GLY A 225 41.93 -0.74 -17.38
N TYR A 226 41.78 -1.22 -18.60
CA TYR A 226 42.86 -1.62 -19.47
C TYR A 226 42.79 -0.80 -20.73
N ARG A 227 43.98 -0.26 -21.16
CA ARG A 227 44.13 0.55 -22.36
C ARG A 227 45.16 -0.07 -23.28
N ARG A 228 44.82 -0.17 -24.55
CA ARG A 228 45.71 -0.62 -25.60
C ARG A 228 45.71 0.40 -26.73
N ASN A 229 46.91 0.94 -27.02
CA ASN A 229 47.13 1.79 -28.18
C ASN A 229 47.83 0.97 -29.26
N THR A 230 47.32 1.05 -30.49
CA THR A 230 48.02 0.50 -31.67
C THR A 230 48.51 1.65 -32.50
N GLU A 231 49.77 2.01 -32.28
CA GLU A 231 50.52 2.88 -33.19
C GLU A 231 51.08 2.07 -34.34
N THR A 232 51.35 2.73 -35.47
CA THR A 232 51.98 2.06 -36.63
C THR A 232 53.33 1.43 -36.21
N GLY A 233 53.25 0.12 -35.89
CA GLY A 233 54.45 -0.70 -35.62
C GLY A 233 54.58 -1.35 -34.23
N THR A 234 54.15 -0.71 -33.12
CA THR A 234 54.32 -1.25 -31.77
C THR A 234 53.09 -0.97 -30.89
N PRO A 235 52.36 -2.01 -30.41
CA PRO A 235 51.23 -1.82 -29.52
C PRO A 235 51.72 -1.50 -28.09
N PHE A 236 51.14 -0.45 -27.49
CA PHE A 236 51.32 -0.13 -26.06
C PHE A 236 50.14 -0.60 -25.25
N ASN A 237 50.39 -1.31 -24.17
CA ASN A 237 49.40 -1.79 -23.24
C ASN A 237 49.60 -1.15 -21.87
N GLY A 238 48.51 -0.81 -21.19
CA GLY A 238 48.56 -0.20 -19.87
C GLY A 238 47.34 -0.42 -19.02
N VAL A 239 47.49 -0.19 -17.73
CA VAL A 239 46.36 -0.17 -16.77
C VAL A 239 45.95 1.29 -16.59
N VAL A 240 44.66 1.51 -16.58
CA VAL A 240 44.04 2.82 -16.26
C VAL A 240 43.52 2.77 -14.84
N VAL A 241 43.95 3.74 -14.02
CA VAL A 241 43.36 3.94 -12.67
C VAL A 241 42.92 5.40 -12.63
N GLY A 242 41.61 5.58 -12.40
CA GLY A 242 40.96 6.89 -12.35
C GLY A 242 40.25 7.10 -11.02
N PHE A 243 40.16 8.38 -10.61
CA PHE A 243 39.31 8.79 -9.47
C PHE A 243 38.43 9.93 -9.93
N SER A 244 37.10 9.79 -9.66
CA SER A 244 36.13 10.84 -9.92
C SER A 244 35.59 11.39 -8.60
N PHE A 245 35.67 12.72 -8.43
CA PHE A 245 35.19 13.41 -7.24
C PHE A 245 33.84 14.09 -7.54
N PRO A 246 32.72 13.71 -6.87
CA PRO A 246 31.38 14.22 -7.15
C PRO A 246 31.18 15.62 -6.54
N LEU A 247 31.82 16.67 -7.07
CA LEU A 247 31.78 18.02 -6.53
C LEU A 247 30.42 18.72 -6.68
N PHE A 248 29.64 18.38 -7.70
CA PHE A 248 28.40 19.07 -8.05
C PHE A 248 27.15 18.16 -7.98
N GLU A 249 27.31 16.91 -8.32
CA GLU A 249 26.21 15.91 -8.48
C GLU A 249 25.38 15.73 -7.20
N ASN A 250 26.00 15.83 -6.02
CA ASN A 250 25.38 15.53 -4.73
C ASN A 250 24.91 16.78 -3.96
N ARG A 251 24.97 17.96 -4.62
CA ARG A 251 24.52 19.22 -4.01
C ARG A 251 23.04 19.12 -3.61
N ASN A 252 22.74 19.52 -2.39
CA ASN A 252 21.40 19.48 -1.76
C ASN A 252 20.82 18.09 -1.46
N LYS A 253 21.34 16.97 -1.96
CA LYS A 253 20.78 15.63 -1.68
C LYS A 253 20.64 15.34 -0.18
N VAL A 254 21.63 15.74 0.63
CA VAL A 254 21.57 15.58 2.11
C VAL A 254 20.49 16.49 2.73
N LYS A 255 20.33 17.73 2.23
CA LYS A 255 19.30 18.66 2.75
C LYS A 255 17.90 18.13 2.43
N ILE A 256 17.69 17.66 1.21
CA ILE A 256 16.43 17.05 0.77
C ILE A 256 16.11 15.84 1.66
N ALA A 257 17.03 14.91 1.86
CA ALA A 257 16.81 13.73 2.68
C ALA A 257 16.51 14.07 4.15
N LYS A 258 17.13 15.13 4.71
CA LYS A 258 16.79 15.61 6.07
C LYS A 258 15.38 16.19 6.14
N ALA A 259 14.97 16.98 5.14
CA ALA A 259 13.61 17.52 5.08
C ALA A 259 12.56 16.42 4.93
N GLN A 260 12.84 15.39 4.11
CA GLN A 260 11.98 14.23 3.95
C GLN A 260 11.87 13.43 5.25
N ALA A 261 12.98 13.22 5.98
CA ALA A 261 12.95 12.53 7.27
C ALA A 261 12.10 13.28 8.31
N LEU A 262 12.24 14.62 8.37
CA LEU A 262 11.41 15.44 9.25
C LEU A 262 9.93 15.36 8.86
N ASN A 263 9.62 15.37 7.57
CA ASN A 263 8.24 15.25 7.10
C ASN A 263 7.61 13.91 7.53
N ILE A 264 8.34 12.81 7.44
CA ILE A 264 7.86 11.49 7.89
C ILE A 264 7.65 11.47 9.40
N ASP A 265 8.57 12.04 10.19
CA ASP A 265 8.43 12.14 11.64
C ASP A 265 7.17 12.96 12.02
N LEU A 266 6.89 14.08 11.34
CA LEU A 266 5.67 14.88 11.54
C LEU A 266 4.38 14.12 11.10
N GLN A 267 4.43 13.37 10.00
CA GLN A 267 3.29 12.53 9.59
C GLN A 267 2.99 11.44 10.61
N LYS A 268 4.03 10.83 11.18
CA LYS A 268 3.89 9.87 12.29
C LYS A 268 3.22 10.51 13.51
N ASP A 269 3.67 11.70 13.92
CA ASP A 269 3.10 12.41 15.07
C ASP A 269 1.61 12.74 14.81
N ASN A 270 1.26 13.19 13.61
CA ASN A 270 -0.13 13.43 13.21
C ASN A 270 -0.96 12.14 13.23
N ALA A 271 -0.44 11.02 12.71
CA ALA A 271 -1.13 9.74 12.74
C ALA A 271 -1.35 9.26 14.18
N THR A 272 -0.38 9.46 15.07
CA THR A 272 -0.52 9.13 16.49
C THR A 272 -1.63 9.94 17.14
N LEU A 273 -1.68 11.26 16.91
CA LEU A 273 -2.73 12.15 17.42
C LEU A 273 -4.13 11.76 16.87
N GLN A 274 -4.20 11.34 15.61
CA GLN A 274 -5.44 10.88 15.01
C GLN A 274 -5.94 9.61 15.70
N VAL A 275 -5.10 8.60 15.88
CA VAL A 275 -5.45 7.36 16.60
C VAL A 275 -5.89 7.66 18.05
N GLU A 276 -5.18 8.55 18.75
CA GLU A 276 -5.58 8.98 20.10
C GLU A 276 -6.93 9.71 20.12
N SER A 277 -7.20 10.54 19.12
CA SER A 277 -8.49 11.24 18.99
C SER A 277 -9.63 10.28 18.68
N GLU A 278 -9.43 9.31 17.81
CA GLU A 278 -10.42 8.28 17.50
C GLU A 278 -10.73 7.41 18.71
N LEU A 279 -9.70 7.00 19.47
CA LEU A 279 -9.88 6.25 20.71
C LEU A 279 -10.63 7.03 21.80
N ALA A 280 -10.48 8.35 21.85
CA ALA A 280 -11.18 9.19 22.82
C ALA A 280 -12.67 9.39 22.49
N GLN A 281 -13.12 9.04 21.27
CA GLN A 281 -14.51 9.13 20.84
C GLN A 281 -15.30 7.84 21.06
N VAL A 282 -14.63 6.75 21.37
CA VAL A 282 -15.20 5.43 21.69
C VAL A 282 -15.37 5.27 23.19
#